data_b94ec161245eac2a928b1dee70aa81b1
#
_entry.id   b94ec161245eac2a928b1dee70aa81b1
#
_cell.length_a   1.000
_cell.length_b   1.000
_cell.length_c   1.000
_cell.angle_alpha   90.00
_cell.angle_beta   90.00
_cell.angle_gamma   90.00
#
_symmetry.space_group_name_H-M   'P 1'
#
loop_
_entity.id
_entity.type
_entity.pdbx_description
1 polymer ?
#
loop_
_entity_poly.entity_id
_entity_poly.type
_entity_poly.pdbx_seq_one_letter_code
_entity_poly.pdbx_strand_id
1 'polypeptide(L)'
;MKPNKLLLFPVLLLLTACGRFEVSIEQMPTLLATVTPQIPTNTATTVISSTEQVNPTATLVIPSVTNTFPPPTPVLPTVTAVPPTPTAAQQTVKVFLIALEDNGQSGTLVGCGDSAVPVTVTIPRTQGVLRAALEKLLSIKQQSYGESGLYNALYQSDLQLKSVTIDQGKAIIHLTGTLMLGGVCDNPRVKAQIEQTALQFSTVSNVAVFINDTPLEEVLSQK
;
A
#
# COMPACT_ATOMS: atom_id res chain seq x y z
N MET A 1 -20.40 -64.54 27.46
CA MET A 1 -18.98 -64.76 27.73
C MET A 1 -18.29 -65.03 26.40
N LYS A 2 -17.52 -64.06 25.87
CA LYS A 2 -16.62 -64.23 24.72
C LYS A 2 -15.29 -63.59 25.08
N PRO A 3 -14.14 -64.26 24.89
CA PRO A 3 -12.84 -63.77 25.31
C PRO A 3 -12.26 -62.75 24.31
N ASN A 4 -11.66 -61.70 24.85
CA ASN A 4 -10.82 -60.72 24.17
C ASN A 4 -9.58 -61.38 23.58
N LYS A 5 -9.33 -61.16 22.29
CA LYS A 5 -8.05 -61.46 21.67
C LYS A 5 -7.15 -60.24 21.74
N LEU A 6 -6.17 -60.31 22.62
CA LEU A 6 -5.05 -59.41 22.77
C LEU A 6 -4.11 -59.62 21.58
N LEU A 7 -4.03 -58.68 20.65
CA LEU A 7 -3.08 -58.66 19.53
C LEU A 7 -1.83 -57.94 20.00
N LEU A 8 -0.77 -58.71 20.31
CA LEU A 8 0.60 -58.21 20.47
C LEU A 8 1.14 -57.79 19.09
N PHE A 9 1.44 -56.53 18.90
CA PHE A 9 2.25 -56.04 17.78
C PHE A 9 3.75 -56.08 18.19
N PRO A 10 4.64 -56.67 17.41
CA PRO A 10 6.07 -56.61 17.66
C PRO A 10 6.61 -55.23 17.27
N VAL A 11 7.34 -54.62 18.21
CA VAL A 11 8.13 -53.42 18.03
C VAL A 11 9.32 -53.76 17.13
N LEU A 12 9.32 -53.30 15.88
CA LEU A 12 10.44 -53.39 14.97
C LEU A 12 11.38 -52.21 15.22
N LEU A 13 12.53 -52.52 15.84
CA LEU A 13 13.62 -51.57 16.10
C LEU A 13 14.38 -51.32 14.79
N LEU A 14 14.19 -50.16 14.16
CA LEU A 14 14.98 -49.72 13.01
C LEU A 14 16.17 -48.89 13.52
N LEU A 15 17.35 -49.44 13.35
CA LEU A 15 18.65 -48.79 13.59
C LEU A 15 18.83 -47.57 12.72
N THR A 16 19.06 -46.40 13.32
CA THR A 16 19.47 -45.15 12.67
C THR A 16 20.92 -45.27 12.20
N ALA A 17 21.10 -45.26 10.88
CA ALA A 17 22.40 -45.00 10.23
C ALA A 17 22.68 -43.50 10.26
N CYS A 18 23.64 -43.07 11.10
CA CYS A 18 24.23 -41.72 11.02
C CYS A 18 25.10 -41.62 9.79
N GLY A 19 24.55 -41.05 8.71
CA GLY A 19 25.35 -40.55 7.58
C GLY A 19 25.99 -39.22 7.96
N ARG A 20 27.33 -39.21 8.16
CA ARG A 20 28.09 -37.96 8.22
C ARG A 20 28.10 -37.34 6.85
N PHE A 21 27.49 -36.16 6.73
CA PHE A 21 27.61 -35.29 5.57
C PHE A 21 28.85 -34.42 5.77
N GLU A 22 29.96 -34.76 5.11
CA GLU A 22 31.13 -33.90 5.02
C GLU A 22 30.82 -32.81 4.02
N VAL A 23 30.67 -31.56 4.51
CA VAL A 23 30.59 -30.37 3.67
C VAL A 23 32.00 -30.01 3.22
N SER A 24 32.29 -30.30 1.97
CA SER A 24 33.50 -29.84 1.32
C SER A 24 33.37 -28.35 1.03
N ILE A 25 34.11 -27.52 1.74
CA ILE A 25 34.20 -26.08 1.49
C ILE A 25 35.18 -25.91 0.32
N GLU A 26 34.67 -25.80 -0.90
CA GLU A 26 35.44 -25.32 -2.04
C GLU A 26 35.74 -23.83 -1.85
N GLN A 27 37.01 -23.52 -1.71
CA GLN A 27 37.54 -22.16 -1.63
C GLN A 27 37.31 -21.44 -2.97
N MET A 28 36.37 -20.47 -2.96
CA MET A 28 36.24 -19.49 -4.05
C MET A 28 37.48 -18.57 -4.07
N PRO A 29 38.08 -18.30 -5.22
CA PRO A 29 39.17 -17.34 -5.33
C PRO A 29 38.64 -15.93 -5.11
N THR A 30 39.21 -15.25 -4.15
CA THR A 30 38.97 -13.82 -3.86
C THR A 30 39.50 -12.98 -5.02
N LEU A 31 38.62 -12.54 -5.93
CA LEU A 31 38.93 -11.48 -6.87
C LEU A 31 38.73 -10.14 -6.14
N LEU A 32 39.87 -9.58 -5.74
CA LEU A 32 39.95 -8.23 -5.21
C LEU A 32 39.69 -7.23 -6.33
N ALA A 33 38.46 -6.79 -6.52
CA ALA A 33 38.15 -5.70 -7.42
C ALA A 33 38.37 -4.37 -6.66
N THR A 34 39.48 -3.71 -7.00
CA THR A 34 39.75 -2.34 -6.57
C THR A 34 38.77 -1.41 -7.26
N VAL A 35 37.75 -0.96 -6.54
CA VAL A 35 36.84 0.10 -7.00
C VAL A 35 37.47 1.44 -6.65
N THR A 36 37.96 2.14 -7.65
CA THR A 36 38.40 3.54 -7.55
C THR A 36 37.16 4.43 -7.50
N PRO A 37 36.96 5.26 -6.47
CA PRO A 37 35.83 6.19 -6.45
C PRO A 37 36.05 7.31 -7.45
N GLN A 38 35.21 7.39 -8.48
CA GLN A 38 35.15 8.56 -9.35
C GLN A 38 34.27 9.63 -8.66
N ILE A 39 34.87 10.75 -8.35
CA ILE A 39 34.19 11.96 -7.87
C ILE A 39 33.54 12.63 -9.07
N PRO A 40 32.21 12.87 -9.08
CA PRO A 40 31.59 13.71 -10.11
C PRO A 40 31.94 15.19 -9.85
N THR A 41 32.64 15.77 -10.81
CA THR A 41 32.93 17.22 -10.85
C THR A 41 31.64 17.96 -11.20
N ASN A 42 31.11 18.72 -10.24
CA ASN A 42 29.99 19.63 -10.48
C ASN A 42 30.47 20.83 -11.28
N THR A 43 30.08 20.92 -12.54
CA THR A 43 30.23 22.12 -13.36
C THR A 43 29.14 23.11 -12.99
N ALA A 44 29.52 24.19 -12.34
CA ALA A 44 28.64 25.32 -12.06
C ALA A 44 28.32 26.06 -13.37
N THR A 45 27.07 26.10 -13.79
CA THR A 45 26.57 26.93 -14.87
C THR A 45 26.13 28.26 -14.34
N THR A 46 26.78 29.27 -14.84
CA THR A 46 26.64 30.70 -14.54
C THR A 46 25.25 31.24 -14.86
N VAL A 47 24.65 31.91 -13.87
CA VAL A 47 23.40 32.67 -13.99
C VAL A 47 23.62 33.89 -14.84
N ILE A 48 22.82 34.04 -15.90
CA ILE A 48 22.76 35.31 -16.65
C ILE A 48 21.65 36.17 -16.05
N SER A 49 22.05 37.29 -15.50
CA SER A 49 21.22 38.40 -15.04
C SER A 49 20.57 39.08 -16.24
N SER A 50 19.22 39.09 -16.33
CA SER A 50 18.52 39.92 -17.28
C SER A 50 17.90 41.15 -16.64
N THR A 51 18.26 42.22 -17.20
CA THR A 51 18.05 43.63 -16.93
C THR A 51 16.59 44.03 -16.80
N GLU A 52 16.36 44.85 -15.81
CA GLU A 52 15.17 45.63 -15.51
C GLU A 52 14.80 46.57 -16.67
N GLN A 53 13.55 46.47 -17.14
CA GLN A 53 12.99 47.42 -18.11
C GLN A 53 11.96 48.29 -17.42
N VAL A 54 12.35 49.56 -17.26
CA VAL A 54 11.51 50.64 -16.73
C VAL A 54 10.47 51.02 -17.74
N ASN A 55 9.19 51.02 -17.38
CA ASN A 55 8.08 51.47 -18.20
C ASN A 55 7.66 52.88 -17.79
N PRO A 56 7.53 53.84 -18.72
CA PRO A 56 7.19 55.21 -18.38
C PRO A 56 5.72 55.40 -18.01
N THR A 57 5.51 56.15 -16.95
CA THR A 57 4.22 56.62 -16.44
C THR A 57 3.48 57.49 -17.45
N ALA A 58 2.34 57.00 -17.93
CA ALA A 58 1.39 57.82 -18.67
C ALA A 58 0.36 58.45 -17.70
N THR A 59 0.47 59.78 -17.57
CA THR A 59 -0.48 60.58 -16.80
C THR A 59 -1.77 60.74 -17.63
N LEU A 60 -2.87 60.13 -17.25
CA LEU A 60 -4.19 60.37 -17.82
C LEU A 60 -4.92 61.39 -16.97
N VAL A 61 -5.18 62.55 -17.63
CA VAL A 61 -6.05 63.60 -17.07
C VAL A 61 -7.50 63.17 -17.30
N ILE A 62 -8.26 62.99 -16.24
CA ILE A 62 -9.67 62.64 -16.27
C ILE A 62 -10.48 63.94 -16.10
N PRO A 63 -11.42 64.26 -17.00
CA PRO A 63 -12.34 65.38 -16.76
C PRO A 63 -13.38 64.99 -15.73
N SER A 64 -13.51 65.85 -14.70
CA SER A 64 -14.48 65.73 -13.62
C SER A 64 -15.88 66.00 -14.15
N VAL A 65 -16.73 64.98 -14.24
CA VAL A 65 -18.19 65.12 -14.41
C VAL A 65 -18.86 64.87 -13.05
N THR A 66 -19.33 65.97 -12.46
CA THR A 66 -20.10 65.92 -11.21
C THR A 66 -21.52 65.49 -11.51
N ASN A 67 -21.82 64.19 -11.38
CA ASN A 67 -23.20 63.70 -11.35
C ASN A 67 -23.59 63.45 -9.88
N THR A 68 -24.40 64.36 -9.35
CA THR A 68 -25.01 64.27 -8.05
C THR A 68 -26.22 63.28 -8.10
N PHE A 69 -25.96 62.03 -7.82
CA PHE A 69 -27.02 61.07 -7.51
C PHE A 69 -27.20 60.93 -6.00
N PRO A 70 -28.47 60.82 -5.50
CA PRO A 70 -28.68 60.52 -4.09
C PRO A 70 -28.08 59.14 -3.73
N PRO A 71 -27.51 58.98 -2.55
CA PRO A 71 -26.88 57.75 -2.16
C PRO A 71 -27.89 56.59 -2.11
N PRO A 72 -27.58 55.43 -2.73
CA PRO A 72 -28.41 54.24 -2.57
C PRO A 72 -28.33 53.76 -1.15
N THR A 73 -29.50 53.53 -0.54
CA THR A 73 -29.62 52.89 0.78
C THR A 73 -28.89 51.57 0.78
N PRO A 74 -27.93 51.31 1.72
CA PRO A 74 -27.24 50.06 1.73
C PRO A 74 -28.20 48.92 2.15
N VAL A 75 -28.61 48.10 1.19
CA VAL A 75 -29.30 46.83 1.48
C VAL A 75 -28.20 45.87 1.96
N LEU A 76 -28.21 45.64 3.26
CA LEU A 76 -27.38 44.64 3.92
C LEU A 76 -27.71 43.26 3.30
N PRO A 77 -26.79 42.55 2.67
CA PRO A 77 -27.08 41.19 2.18
C PRO A 77 -27.41 40.30 3.36
N THR A 78 -28.63 39.83 3.40
CA THR A 78 -29.04 38.78 4.37
C THR A 78 -28.27 37.52 4.02
N VAL A 79 -27.18 37.25 4.74
CA VAL A 79 -26.43 35.98 4.63
C VAL A 79 -27.36 34.89 5.17
N THR A 80 -28.03 34.19 4.25
CA THR A 80 -28.74 32.97 4.61
C THR A 80 -27.68 31.96 5.06
N ALA A 81 -27.60 31.72 6.37
CA ALA A 81 -26.73 30.71 6.93
C ALA A 81 -27.12 29.35 6.35
N VAL A 82 -26.26 28.79 5.48
CA VAL A 82 -26.40 27.41 5.03
C VAL A 82 -26.21 26.53 6.26
N PRO A 83 -27.18 25.65 6.60
CA PRO A 83 -27.00 24.73 7.73
C PRO A 83 -25.71 23.93 7.54
N PRO A 84 -24.89 23.70 8.60
CA PRO A 84 -23.69 22.88 8.46
C PRO A 84 -24.11 21.48 8.01
N THR A 85 -23.56 21.04 6.87
CA THR A 85 -23.72 19.68 6.40
C THR A 85 -23.21 18.75 7.49
N PRO A 86 -23.97 17.75 7.97
CA PRO A 86 -23.51 16.87 9.03
C PRO A 86 -22.22 16.18 8.57
N THR A 87 -21.12 16.45 9.25
CA THR A 87 -19.86 15.76 9.02
C THR A 87 -20.09 14.27 9.30
N ALA A 88 -20.00 13.44 8.28
CA ALA A 88 -20.16 11.99 8.42
C ALA A 88 -19.17 11.48 9.47
N ALA A 89 -19.68 10.73 10.46
CA ALA A 89 -18.82 10.14 11.48
C ALA A 89 -17.72 9.29 10.81
N GLN A 90 -16.48 9.40 11.30
CA GLN A 90 -15.32 8.71 10.75
C GLN A 90 -14.83 7.65 11.73
N GLN A 91 -14.10 6.67 11.21
CA GLN A 91 -13.35 5.68 11.98
C GLN A 91 -12.03 5.37 11.30
N THR A 92 -11.10 4.79 12.04
CA THR A 92 -9.78 4.44 11.51
C THR A 92 -9.65 2.93 11.32
N VAL A 93 -8.92 2.55 10.28
CA VAL A 93 -8.51 1.17 9.99
C VAL A 93 -7.05 1.19 9.56
N LYS A 94 -6.43 0.02 9.47
CA LYS A 94 -5.10 -0.11 8.88
C LYS A 94 -5.23 -0.63 7.44
N VAL A 95 -4.39 -0.12 6.56
CA VAL A 95 -4.04 -0.76 5.29
C VAL A 95 -2.57 -1.14 5.36
N PHE A 96 -2.16 -2.18 4.65
CA PHE A 96 -0.77 -2.61 4.69
C PHE A 96 -0.07 -2.24 3.39
N LEU A 97 1.09 -1.60 3.52
CA LEU A 97 1.97 -1.21 2.43
C LEU A 97 3.35 -1.83 2.66
N ILE A 98 4.26 -1.67 1.71
CA ILE A 98 5.53 -2.40 1.72
C ILE A 98 6.70 -1.46 2.00
N ALA A 99 7.49 -1.80 3.01
CA ALA A 99 8.83 -1.27 3.20
C ALA A 99 9.79 -2.18 2.43
N LEU A 100 10.42 -1.63 1.39
CA LEU A 100 11.34 -2.38 0.53
C LEU A 100 12.66 -2.62 1.27
N GLU A 101 13.25 -3.82 1.12
CA GLU A 101 14.55 -4.21 1.67
C GLU A 101 14.67 -4.05 3.20
N ASP A 102 13.53 -4.01 3.89
CA ASP A 102 13.42 -3.75 5.34
C ASP A 102 13.70 -4.99 6.22
N ASN A 103 13.70 -6.18 5.62
CA ASN A 103 14.00 -7.47 6.28
C ASN A 103 13.20 -7.72 7.58
N GLY A 104 11.94 -7.30 7.64
CA GLY A 104 11.05 -7.52 8.78
C GLY A 104 11.22 -6.53 9.92
N GLN A 105 12.00 -5.45 9.76
CA GLN A 105 12.28 -4.49 10.83
C GLN A 105 11.07 -3.62 11.18
N SER A 106 10.31 -3.18 10.17
CA SER A 106 9.17 -2.26 10.35
C SER A 106 7.81 -2.97 10.39
N GLY A 107 7.76 -4.25 10.06
CA GLY A 107 6.49 -4.99 9.96
C GLY A 107 6.65 -6.49 9.77
N THR A 108 5.62 -7.11 9.20
CA THR A 108 5.67 -8.54 8.91
C THR A 108 6.58 -8.80 7.72
N LEU A 109 7.60 -9.64 7.89
CA LEU A 109 8.49 -10.04 6.80
C LEU A 109 7.70 -10.69 5.65
N VAL A 110 7.96 -10.23 4.44
CA VAL A 110 7.42 -10.79 3.19
C VAL A 110 8.56 -11.21 2.25
N GLY A 111 8.22 -11.77 1.11
CA GLY A 111 9.24 -12.19 0.15
C GLY A 111 10.12 -11.03 -0.32
N CYS A 112 11.29 -11.34 -0.90
CA CYS A 112 12.30 -10.40 -1.38
C CYS A 112 12.95 -9.52 -0.29
N GLY A 113 12.89 -9.92 0.98
CA GLY A 113 13.45 -9.14 2.09
C GLY A 113 12.65 -7.88 2.43
N ASP A 114 11.39 -7.81 2.03
CA ASP A 114 10.51 -6.68 2.31
C ASP A 114 9.69 -6.88 3.58
N SER A 115 8.99 -5.83 4.03
CA SER A 115 8.08 -5.88 5.18
C SER A 115 6.72 -5.30 4.84
N ALA A 116 5.65 -5.98 5.27
CA ALA A 116 4.30 -5.42 5.24
C ALA A 116 4.06 -4.55 6.48
N VAL A 117 3.91 -3.25 6.27
CA VAL A 117 3.84 -2.23 7.32
C VAL A 117 2.40 -1.68 7.43
N PRO A 118 1.80 -1.67 8.64
CA PRO A 118 0.47 -1.11 8.84
C PRO A 118 0.47 0.42 8.78
N VAL A 119 -0.41 0.97 7.95
CA VAL A 119 -0.66 2.41 7.84
C VAL A 119 -2.08 2.71 8.29
N THR A 120 -2.24 3.59 9.27
CA THR A 120 -3.57 4.01 9.75
C THR A 120 -4.21 4.97 8.74
N VAL A 121 -5.42 4.64 8.30
CA VAL A 121 -6.20 5.45 7.37
C VAL A 121 -7.60 5.69 7.91
N THR A 122 -8.21 6.81 7.51
CA THR A 122 -9.56 7.17 7.89
C THR A 122 -10.55 6.70 6.83
N ILE A 123 -11.66 6.12 7.29
CA ILE A 123 -12.80 5.69 6.47
C ILE A 123 -14.11 6.23 7.06
N PRO A 124 -15.18 6.35 6.29
CA PRO A 124 -16.52 6.59 6.82
C PRO A 124 -16.93 5.49 7.82
N ARG A 125 -17.64 5.86 8.87
CA ARG A 125 -18.13 4.89 9.85
C ARG A 125 -19.09 3.89 9.20
N THR A 126 -18.78 2.60 9.31
CA THR A 126 -19.56 1.50 8.73
C THR A 126 -19.47 0.26 9.60
N GLN A 127 -20.48 -0.63 9.48
CA GLN A 127 -20.42 -1.96 10.08
C GLN A 127 -19.57 -2.93 9.22
N GLY A 128 -19.49 -2.70 7.91
CA GLY A 128 -18.66 -3.49 6.98
C GLY A 128 -17.21 -3.03 6.96
N VAL A 129 -16.54 -3.01 8.12
CA VAL A 129 -15.20 -2.42 8.30
C VAL A 129 -14.14 -3.11 7.45
N LEU A 130 -14.18 -4.45 7.34
CA LEU A 130 -13.27 -5.21 6.48
C LEU A 130 -13.41 -4.81 5.00
N ARG A 131 -14.65 -4.71 4.51
CA ARG A 131 -14.94 -4.22 3.16
C ARG A 131 -14.33 -2.85 2.92
N ALA A 132 -14.61 -1.91 3.82
CA ALA A 132 -14.13 -0.54 3.68
C ALA A 132 -12.61 -0.41 3.77
N ALA A 133 -11.94 -1.24 4.58
CA ALA A 133 -10.47 -1.31 4.63
C ALA A 133 -9.87 -1.81 3.31
N LEU A 134 -10.44 -2.86 2.71
CA LEU A 134 -10.01 -3.38 1.41
C LEU A 134 -10.28 -2.38 0.28
N GLU A 135 -11.46 -1.76 0.24
CA GLU A 135 -11.77 -0.70 -0.74
C GLU A 135 -10.81 0.48 -0.59
N LYS A 136 -10.45 0.85 0.65
CA LYS A 136 -9.46 1.90 0.90
C LYS A 136 -8.07 1.52 0.39
N LEU A 137 -7.61 0.28 0.63
CA LEU A 137 -6.36 -0.23 0.09
C LEU A 137 -6.35 -0.15 -1.45
N LEU A 138 -7.38 -0.68 -2.12
CA LEU A 138 -7.51 -0.69 -3.58
C LEU A 138 -7.66 0.71 -4.19
N SER A 139 -8.09 1.71 -3.40
CA SER A 139 -8.19 3.11 -3.84
C SER A 139 -6.86 3.85 -3.89
N ILE A 140 -5.80 3.31 -3.27
CA ILE A 140 -4.46 3.90 -3.29
C ILE A 140 -3.81 3.59 -4.63
N LYS A 141 -3.66 4.59 -5.50
CA LYS A 141 -3.09 4.42 -6.85
C LYS A 141 -1.67 5.00 -6.98
N GLN A 142 -1.13 5.56 -5.91
CA GLN A 142 0.26 6.01 -5.89
C GLN A 142 1.21 4.83 -5.63
N GLN A 143 2.33 4.81 -6.34
CA GLN A 143 3.40 3.83 -6.14
C GLN A 143 4.06 4.01 -4.77
N SER A 144 4.33 5.26 -4.38
CA SER A 144 4.85 5.60 -3.05
C SER A 144 3.76 6.31 -2.25
N TYR A 145 3.56 5.90 -1.01
CA TYR A 145 2.52 6.42 -0.15
C TYR A 145 3.01 7.63 0.66
N GLY A 146 2.55 8.80 0.27
CA GLY A 146 2.90 10.06 0.95
C GLY A 146 4.41 10.25 1.08
N GLU A 147 4.85 10.80 2.21
CA GLU A 147 6.27 11.01 2.53
C GLU A 147 6.92 9.79 3.19
N SER A 148 6.15 8.73 3.47
CA SER A 148 6.64 7.53 4.16
C SER A 148 7.60 6.68 3.31
N GLY A 149 7.57 6.84 1.98
CA GLY A 149 8.35 6.02 1.05
C GLY A 149 7.86 4.57 0.93
N LEU A 150 6.77 4.21 1.61
CA LEU A 150 6.20 2.86 1.53
C LEU A 150 5.68 2.58 0.11
N TYR A 151 6.06 1.43 -0.42
CA TYR A 151 5.69 0.98 -1.75
C TYR A 151 4.30 0.33 -1.74
N ASN A 152 3.52 0.60 -2.76
CA ASN A 152 2.23 -0.03 -3.01
C ASN A 152 2.31 -0.92 -4.25
N ALA A 153 2.38 -2.24 -4.10
CA ALA A 153 2.47 -3.18 -5.23
C ALA A 153 1.17 -3.25 -6.06
N LEU A 154 0.07 -2.68 -5.56
CA LEU A 154 -1.22 -2.64 -6.24
C LEU A 154 -1.42 -1.38 -7.10
N TYR A 155 -0.46 -0.45 -7.15
CA TYR A 155 -0.66 0.89 -7.71
C TYR A 155 -1.07 0.91 -9.19
N GLN A 156 -0.56 -0.04 -9.99
CA GLN A 156 -0.89 -0.16 -11.42
C GLN A 156 -2.14 -1.00 -11.69
N SER A 157 -2.61 -1.71 -10.67
CA SER A 157 -3.73 -2.64 -10.82
C SER A 157 -5.06 -1.90 -10.84
N ASP A 158 -5.97 -2.33 -11.71
CA ASP A 158 -7.36 -1.90 -11.69
C ASP A 158 -8.22 -3.02 -11.10
N LEU A 159 -8.15 -3.14 -9.78
CA LEU A 159 -8.90 -4.12 -9.02
C LEU A 159 -10.03 -3.44 -8.24
N GLN A 160 -11.19 -4.08 -8.22
CA GLN A 160 -12.37 -3.66 -7.47
C GLN A 160 -12.85 -4.79 -6.57
N LEU A 161 -13.36 -4.45 -5.40
CA LEU A 161 -13.92 -5.43 -4.47
C LEU A 161 -15.35 -5.82 -4.89
N LYS A 162 -15.52 -7.02 -5.42
CA LYS A 162 -16.82 -7.62 -5.77
C LYS A 162 -17.60 -8.01 -4.51
N SER A 163 -16.99 -8.83 -3.66
CA SER A 163 -17.60 -9.28 -2.40
C SER A 163 -16.53 -9.64 -1.36
N VAL A 164 -16.92 -9.56 -0.10
CA VAL A 164 -16.17 -10.11 1.03
C VAL A 164 -17.15 -10.71 2.03
N THR A 165 -16.85 -11.94 2.46
CA THR A 165 -17.61 -12.66 3.49
C THR A 165 -16.63 -13.23 4.51
N ILE A 166 -17.10 -13.42 5.75
CA ILE A 166 -16.33 -14.13 6.79
C ILE A 166 -17.15 -15.36 7.18
N ASP A 167 -16.56 -16.52 7.01
CA ASP A 167 -17.14 -17.79 7.41
C ASP A 167 -16.17 -18.54 8.31
N GLN A 168 -16.58 -18.84 9.53
CA GLN A 168 -15.78 -19.54 10.56
C GLN A 168 -14.36 -18.95 10.73
N GLY A 169 -14.23 -17.62 10.69
CA GLY A 169 -12.94 -16.94 10.81
C GLY A 169 -12.13 -16.85 9.51
N LYS A 170 -12.63 -17.40 8.40
CA LYS A 170 -12.00 -17.29 7.09
C LYS A 170 -12.66 -16.17 6.30
N ALA A 171 -11.88 -15.13 5.98
CA ALA A 171 -12.31 -14.10 5.03
C ALA A 171 -12.17 -14.62 3.59
N ILE A 172 -13.27 -14.58 2.84
CA ILE A 172 -13.32 -14.94 1.42
C ILE A 172 -13.51 -13.64 0.65
N ILE A 173 -12.50 -13.25 -0.11
CA ILE A 173 -12.41 -11.96 -0.80
C ILE A 173 -12.45 -12.21 -2.31
N HIS A 174 -13.46 -11.69 -2.98
CA HIS A 174 -13.56 -11.72 -4.44
C HIS A 174 -13.28 -10.33 -5.00
N LEU A 175 -12.27 -10.25 -5.84
CA LEU A 175 -11.88 -9.07 -6.60
C LEU A 175 -12.24 -9.29 -8.07
N THR A 176 -12.47 -8.18 -8.77
CA THR A 176 -12.64 -8.17 -10.24
C THR A 176 -11.70 -7.13 -10.83
N GLY A 177 -11.31 -7.33 -12.08
CA GLY A 177 -10.44 -6.39 -12.79
C GLY A 177 -9.10 -6.98 -13.19
N THR A 178 -8.11 -6.11 -13.39
CA THR A 178 -6.79 -6.49 -13.89
C THR A 178 -5.72 -6.31 -12.83
N LEU A 179 -4.99 -7.38 -12.51
CA LEU A 179 -3.80 -7.33 -11.68
C LEU A 179 -2.58 -7.02 -12.57
N MET A 180 -1.87 -5.94 -12.24
CA MET A 180 -0.61 -5.56 -12.87
C MET A 180 0.51 -5.63 -11.84
N LEU A 181 1.65 -6.25 -12.22
CA LEU A 181 2.82 -6.44 -11.35
C LEU A 181 4.03 -5.76 -11.99
N GLY A 182 4.84 -5.08 -11.19
CA GLY A 182 6.08 -4.46 -11.64
C GLY A 182 7.27 -5.43 -11.73
N GLY A 183 7.13 -6.65 -11.19
CA GLY A 183 8.16 -7.69 -11.23
C GLY A 183 7.83 -8.83 -10.27
N VAL A 184 8.70 -9.85 -10.25
CA VAL A 184 8.47 -11.09 -9.47
C VAL A 184 8.32 -10.87 -7.96
N CYS A 185 8.97 -9.84 -7.43
CA CYS A 185 8.83 -9.49 -6.01
C CYS A 185 7.48 -8.90 -5.66
N ASP A 186 6.69 -8.44 -6.64
CA ASP A 186 5.34 -7.96 -6.38
C ASP A 186 4.36 -9.10 -6.08
N ASN A 187 4.67 -10.34 -6.44
CA ASN A 187 3.84 -11.50 -6.09
C ASN A 187 3.62 -11.61 -4.57
N PRO A 188 4.66 -11.75 -3.73
CA PRO A 188 4.49 -11.81 -2.29
C PRO A 188 4.00 -10.48 -1.69
N ARG A 189 4.33 -9.32 -2.29
CA ARG A 189 3.90 -8.00 -1.82
C ARG A 189 2.39 -7.81 -1.95
N VAL A 190 1.83 -8.08 -3.14
CA VAL A 190 0.38 -8.00 -3.40
C VAL A 190 -0.40 -8.91 -2.45
N LYS A 191 0.06 -10.17 -2.31
CA LYS A 191 -0.53 -11.12 -1.38
C LYS A 191 -0.53 -10.55 0.04
N ALA A 192 0.61 -10.10 0.53
CA ALA A 192 0.76 -9.56 1.88
C ALA A 192 -0.12 -8.32 2.10
N GLN A 193 -0.19 -7.39 1.14
CA GLN A 193 -1.01 -6.20 1.27
C GLN A 193 -2.50 -6.54 1.49
N ILE A 194 -3.05 -7.45 0.69
CA ILE A 194 -4.46 -7.84 0.79
C ILE A 194 -4.71 -8.65 2.05
N GLU A 195 -3.91 -9.69 2.31
CA GLU A 195 -4.10 -10.60 3.44
C GLU A 195 -3.89 -9.90 4.79
N GLN A 196 -2.81 -9.13 4.97
CA GLN A 196 -2.56 -8.41 6.22
C GLN A 196 -3.61 -7.33 6.50
N THR A 197 -4.15 -6.69 5.43
CA THR A 197 -5.27 -5.76 5.58
C THR A 197 -6.53 -6.46 6.08
N ALA A 198 -6.75 -7.72 5.75
CA ALA A 198 -7.87 -8.50 6.28
C ALA A 198 -7.58 -9.09 7.68
N LEU A 199 -6.37 -9.58 7.91
CA LEU A 199 -5.96 -10.22 9.16
C LEU A 199 -5.87 -9.26 10.37
N GLN A 200 -5.94 -7.94 10.17
CA GLN A 200 -5.99 -6.99 11.28
C GLN A 200 -7.25 -7.14 12.15
N PHE A 201 -8.30 -7.75 11.63
CA PHE A 201 -9.57 -7.92 12.34
C PHE A 201 -9.58 -9.22 13.13
N SER A 202 -9.91 -9.16 14.41
CA SER A 202 -9.92 -10.32 15.32
C SER A 202 -10.92 -11.42 14.91
N THR A 203 -11.87 -11.09 14.05
CA THR A 203 -12.82 -12.04 13.47
C THR A 203 -12.26 -12.81 12.29
N VAL A 204 -11.04 -12.46 11.81
CA VAL A 204 -10.38 -13.08 10.66
C VAL A 204 -9.10 -13.77 11.12
N SER A 205 -9.06 -15.08 10.95
CA SER A 205 -7.88 -15.93 11.24
C SER A 205 -7.25 -16.50 9.97
N ASN A 206 -7.98 -16.49 8.87
CA ASN A 206 -7.55 -17.01 7.57
C ASN A 206 -8.10 -16.15 6.43
N VAL A 207 -7.42 -16.13 5.29
CA VAL A 207 -7.83 -15.35 4.12
C VAL A 207 -7.76 -16.22 2.86
N ALA A 208 -8.78 -16.12 2.01
CA ALA A 208 -8.75 -16.63 0.65
C ALA A 208 -9.12 -15.49 -0.30
N VAL A 209 -8.28 -15.25 -1.29
CA VAL A 209 -8.44 -14.17 -2.27
C VAL A 209 -8.64 -14.76 -3.66
N PHE A 210 -9.60 -14.23 -4.38
CA PHE A 210 -9.91 -14.60 -5.77
C PHE A 210 -9.91 -13.34 -6.63
N ILE A 211 -9.33 -13.43 -7.82
CA ILE A 211 -9.39 -12.38 -8.85
C ILE A 211 -10.09 -12.98 -10.07
N ASN A 212 -11.22 -12.37 -10.47
CA ASN A 212 -12.08 -12.90 -11.55
C ASN A 212 -12.42 -14.38 -11.33
N ASP A 213 -12.74 -14.74 -10.08
CA ASP A 213 -13.07 -16.07 -9.60
C ASP A 213 -11.91 -17.12 -9.67
N THR A 214 -10.68 -16.70 -10.03
CA THR A 214 -9.44 -17.51 -9.96
C THR A 214 -8.71 -17.24 -8.64
N PRO A 215 -8.22 -18.27 -7.94
CA PRO A 215 -7.42 -18.08 -6.72
C PRO A 215 -6.20 -17.17 -6.96
N LEU A 216 -5.92 -16.26 -6.03
CA LEU A 216 -4.80 -15.31 -6.14
C LEU A 216 -3.47 -16.03 -6.39
N GLU A 217 -3.20 -17.15 -5.70
CA GLU A 217 -1.97 -17.94 -5.86
C GLU A 217 -1.79 -18.43 -7.30
N GLU A 218 -2.88 -18.84 -7.94
CA GLU A 218 -2.85 -19.26 -9.34
C GLU A 218 -2.60 -18.09 -10.27
N VAL A 219 -3.26 -16.95 -10.04
CA VAL A 219 -3.03 -15.72 -10.82
C VAL A 219 -1.57 -15.26 -10.71
N LEU A 220 -0.97 -15.33 -9.52
CA LEU A 220 0.41 -14.93 -9.28
C LEU A 220 1.42 -15.91 -9.90
N SER A 221 1.10 -17.19 -9.97
CA SER A 221 1.99 -18.21 -10.56
C SER A 221 2.12 -18.11 -12.08
N GLN A 222 1.21 -17.40 -12.74
CA GLN A 222 1.17 -17.22 -14.19
C GLN A 222 1.84 -15.91 -14.66
N LYS A 223 2.39 -15.12 -13.74
CA LYS A 223 2.94 -13.78 -14.00
C LYS A 223 4.48 -13.73 -14.05
#